data_2685de7bfb551781df1f87cc4de44ff0
#
_entry.id   2685de7bfb551781df1f87cc4de44ff0
#
_cell.length_a   1.000
_cell.length_b   1.000
_cell.length_c   1.000
_cell.angle_alpha   90.00
_cell.angle_beta   90.00
_cell.angle_gamma   90.00
#
_symmetry.space_group_name_H-M   'P 1'
#
loop_
_entity.id
_entity.type
_entity.pdbx_description
1 polymer ?
#
loop_
_entity_poly.entity_id
_entity_poly.type
_entity_poly.pdbx_seq_one_letter_code
_entity_poly.pdbx_strand_id
1 'polypeptide(L)'
;RTRGWTHWHQLFNPRQLLIAGLVRKHSREPGAIQLLHAINWNARLVTWNRHAGSGTPQQVFINQALNTIYDYGCRGSTFFFPLLKPFFRVEGLSQDLNLRVHNSPADQASGVADIFITDPPYGDAVKYEEILEFFIAWLRKNPPAEFANWTWDSRRELAVKGEDHDFRLSMVAAYKRMAECMPDNGLQILMFTHQDGNICADMA
;
A
#
# COMPACT_ATOMS: atom_id res chain seq x y z
N ARG A 1 2.63 -6.01 -19.25
CA ARG A 1 2.32 -6.70 -20.53
C ARG A 1 3.55 -6.83 -21.41
N THR A 2 4.45 -5.87 -21.40
CA THR A 2 5.70 -5.88 -22.20
C THR A 2 6.65 -7.04 -21.88
N ARG A 3 6.46 -7.73 -20.75
CA ARG A 3 7.28 -8.88 -20.30
C ARG A 3 6.52 -10.21 -20.34
N GLY A 4 5.37 -10.27 -21.02
CA GLY A 4 4.57 -11.47 -21.20
C GLY A 4 3.63 -11.82 -20.03
N TRP A 5 3.64 -11.09 -18.94
CA TRP A 5 2.69 -11.30 -17.84
C TRP A 5 1.40 -10.54 -18.07
N THR A 6 0.31 -11.24 -17.97
CA THR A 6 -1.03 -10.68 -18.14
C THR A 6 -1.85 -10.73 -16.85
N HIS A 7 -1.42 -11.56 -15.88
CA HIS A 7 -2.13 -11.78 -14.62
C HIS A 7 -1.15 -11.92 -13.45
N TRP A 8 -1.52 -11.41 -12.28
CA TRP A 8 -0.70 -11.45 -11.07
C TRP A 8 -0.34 -12.85 -10.59
N HIS A 9 -1.20 -13.86 -10.81
CA HIS A 9 -0.89 -15.23 -10.42
C HIS A 9 0.34 -15.81 -11.15
N GLN A 10 0.71 -15.29 -12.30
CA GLN A 10 1.90 -15.72 -13.04
C GLN A 10 3.22 -15.38 -12.34
N LEU A 11 3.18 -14.46 -11.37
CA LEU A 11 4.33 -14.10 -10.54
C LEU A 11 4.63 -15.12 -9.43
N PHE A 12 3.84 -16.17 -9.33
CA PHE A 12 3.97 -17.22 -8.32
C PHE A 12 4.14 -18.59 -9.01
N ASN A 13 4.84 -19.50 -8.34
CA ASN A 13 4.81 -20.90 -8.75
C ASN A 13 3.54 -21.59 -8.21
N PRO A 14 3.16 -22.78 -8.75
CA PRO A 14 1.94 -23.46 -8.31
C PRO A 14 1.89 -23.76 -6.81
N ARG A 15 3.02 -24.07 -6.19
CA ARG A 15 3.11 -24.33 -4.75
C ARG A 15 2.86 -23.08 -3.92
N GLN A 16 3.42 -21.95 -4.34
CA GLN A 16 3.18 -20.66 -3.67
C GLN A 16 1.70 -20.27 -3.77
N LEU A 17 1.08 -20.44 -4.94
CA LEU A 17 -0.35 -20.17 -5.14
C LEU A 17 -1.22 -21.07 -4.26
N LEU A 18 -0.90 -22.37 -4.20
CA LEU A 18 -1.65 -23.31 -3.36
C LEU A 18 -1.60 -22.91 -1.89
N ILE A 19 -0.40 -22.64 -1.36
CA ILE A 19 -0.23 -22.26 0.06
C ILE A 19 -0.93 -20.93 0.34
N ALA A 20 -0.69 -19.91 -0.46
CA ALA A 20 -1.32 -18.60 -0.28
C ALA A 20 -2.85 -18.68 -0.39
N GLY A 21 -3.37 -19.46 -1.35
CA GLY A 21 -4.79 -19.71 -1.52
C GLY A 21 -5.44 -20.45 -0.33
N LEU A 22 -4.77 -21.46 0.22
CA LEU A 22 -5.23 -22.17 1.41
C LEU A 22 -5.23 -21.24 2.64
N VAL A 23 -4.16 -20.47 2.84
CA VAL A 23 -4.13 -19.48 3.91
C VAL A 23 -5.27 -18.48 3.75
N ARG A 24 -5.48 -17.94 2.55
CA ARG A 24 -6.57 -16.99 2.29
C ARG A 24 -7.95 -17.59 2.58
N LYS A 25 -8.16 -18.85 2.21
CA LYS A 25 -9.43 -19.56 2.42
C LYS A 25 -9.74 -19.81 3.90
N HIS A 26 -8.71 -20.07 4.71
CA HIS A 26 -8.87 -20.49 6.10
C HIS A 26 -8.49 -19.43 7.14
N SER A 27 -7.89 -18.31 6.71
CA SER A 27 -7.58 -17.21 7.62
C SER A 27 -8.82 -16.40 7.96
N ARG A 28 -8.97 -16.09 9.24
CA ARG A 28 -9.88 -15.05 9.73
C ARG A 28 -9.16 -13.69 9.71
N GLU A 29 -9.93 -12.63 9.86
CA GLU A 29 -9.36 -11.31 10.10
C GLU A 29 -8.56 -11.31 11.43
N PRO A 30 -7.39 -10.75 11.55
CA PRO A 30 -6.59 -9.97 10.58
C PRO A 30 -5.68 -10.78 9.64
N GLY A 31 -5.84 -12.10 9.56
CA GLY A 31 -4.98 -13.00 8.78
C GLY A 31 -4.89 -12.66 7.29
N ALA A 32 -5.92 -12.02 6.74
CA ALA A 32 -5.91 -11.55 5.35
C ALA A 32 -4.82 -10.49 5.10
N ILE A 33 -4.62 -9.56 6.02
CA ILE A 33 -3.58 -8.52 5.93
C ILE A 33 -2.20 -9.14 6.07
N GLN A 34 -2.04 -10.09 6.99
CA GLN A 34 -0.79 -10.83 7.17
C GLN A 34 -0.41 -11.63 5.92
N LEU A 35 -1.41 -12.16 5.20
CA LEU A 35 -1.19 -12.81 3.92
C LEU A 35 -0.54 -11.85 2.91
N LEU A 36 -0.99 -10.60 2.84
CA LEU A 36 -0.40 -9.60 1.93
C LEU A 36 1.09 -9.39 2.20
N HIS A 37 1.47 -9.35 3.47
CA HIS A 37 2.89 -9.31 3.82
C HIS A 37 3.62 -10.56 3.33
N ALA A 38 3.09 -11.73 3.62
CA ALA A 38 3.74 -12.99 3.24
C ALA A 38 3.92 -13.15 1.73
N ILE A 39 2.94 -12.76 0.91
CA ILE A 39 3.05 -12.83 -0.56
C ILE A 39 4.07 -11.83 -1.12
N ASN A 40 4.26 -10.68 -0.47
CA ASN A 40 5.28 -9.72 -0.87
C ASN A 40 6.71 -10.28 -0.74
N TRP A 41 6.90 -11.26 0.14
CA TRP A 41 8.19 -11.93 0.33
C TRP A 41 8.30 -13.27 -0.38
N ASN A 42 7.22 -13.78 -0.95
CA ASN A 42 7.13 -15.17 -1.41
C ASN A 42 6.62 -15.31 -2.85
N ALA A 43 6.95 -14.35 -3.69
CA ALA A 43 6.71 -14.41 -5.13
C ALA A 43 8.00 -14.75 -5.90
N ARG A 44 7.88 -15.02 -7.20
CA ARG A 44 9.03 -15.29 -8.07
C ARG A 44 9.83 -14.05 -8.45
N LEU A 45 9.27 -12.86 -8.22
CA LEU A 45 9.90 -11.56 -8.53
C LEU A 45 10.54 -10.90 -7.31
N VAL A 46 10.89 -11.65 -6.30
CA VAL A 46 11.60 -11.11 -5.13
C VAL A 46 13.00 -10.63 -5.52
N THR A 47 13.48 -9.58 -4.87
CA THR A 47 14.83 -9.08 -5.04
C THR A 47 15.84 -9.88 -4.23
N TRP A 48 17.11 -9.79 -4.59
CA TRP A 48 18.20 -10.44 -3.88
C TRP A 48 18.93 -9.46 -2.98
N ASN A 49 18.97 -9.76 -1.68
CA ASN A 49 19.73 -8.95 -0.73
C ASN A 49 21.20 -9.37 -0.69
N ARG A 50 22.07 -8.55 -1.22
CA ARG A 50 23.52 -8.78 -1.23
C ARG A 50 24.18 -8.48 0.12
N HIS A 51 23.54 -7.64 0.95
CA HIS A 51 24.14 -7.13 2.20
C HIS A 51 23.86 -8.01 3.42
N ALA A 52 22.96 -8.97 3.33
CA ALA A 52 22.60 -9.84 4.45
C ALA A 52 23.54 -11.04 4.64
N GLY A 53 24.80 -10.95 4.26
CA GLY A 53 25.83 -11.99 4.45
C GLY A 53 25.54 -13.38 3.85
N SER A 54 24.28 -13.79 3.84
CA SER A 54 23.81 -15.09 3.33
C SER A 54 23.18 -15.02 1.93
N GLY A 55 23.03 -13.81 1.33
CA GLY A 55 22.33 -13.62 0.09
C GLY A 55 20.89 -14.19 0.13
N THR A 56 19.93 -13.43 0.62
CA THR A 56 18.53 -13.90 0.78
C THR A 56 17.59 -13.15 -0.12
N PRO A 57 16.51 -13.82 -0.63
CA PRO A 57 15.42 -13.11 -1.30
C PRO A 57 14.74 -12.10 -0.37
N GLN A 58 14.33 -10.98 -0.92
CA GLN A 58 13.61 -9.90 -0.24
C GLN A 58 12.20 -9.70 -0.81
N GLN A 59 11.64 -8.56 -0.56
CA GLN A 59 10.30 -8.19 -1.03
C GLN A 59 10.24 -8.06 -2.56
N VAL A 60 9.04 -8.23 -3.11
CA VAL A 60 8.74 -8.01 -4.54
C VAL A 60 8.90 -6.53 -4.89
N PHE A 61 8.41 -5.64 -4.03
CA PHE A 61 8.49 -4.21 -4.19
C PHE A 61 9.55 -3.62 -3.26
N ILE A 62 10.79 -3.64 -3.70
CA ILE A 62 11.88 -2.88 -3.10
C ILE A 62 12.03 -1.58 -3.88
N ASN A 63 12.31 -0.47 -3.20
CA ASN A 63 12.39 0.86 -3.80
C ASN A 63 11.12 1.26 -4.56
N GLN A 64 9.96 0.80 -4.10
CA GLN A 64 8.64 1.15 -4.62
C GLN A 64 8.45 0.82 -6.12
N ALA A 65 9.19 -0.15 -6.62
CA ALA A 65 9.10 -0.62 -7.98
C ALA A 65 9.07 -2.16 -8.03
N LEU A 66 8.31 -2.71 -8.98
CA LEU A 66 8.26 -4.14 -9.20
C LEU A 66 9.62 -4.64 -9.71
N ASN A 67 10.22 -5.62 -9.03
CA ASN A 67 11.39 -6.32 -9.53
C ASN A 67 11.05 -7.05 -10.85
N THR A 68 11.94 -6.93 -11.81
CA THR A 68 11.70 -7.43 -13.17
C THR A 68 12.44 -8.71 -13.50
N ILE A 69 13.20 -9.23 -12.56
CA ILE A 69 14.00 -10.44 -12.71
C ILE A 69 13.40 -11.53 -11.85
N TYR A 70 13.15 -12.71 -12.45
CA TYR A 70 12.75 -13.89 -11.71
C TYR A 70 13.89 -14.38 -10.83
N ASP A 71 13.60 -14.61 -9.57
CA ASP A 71 14.48 -15.32 -8.65
C ASP A 71 13.96 -16.75 -8.48
N TYR A 72 14.72 -17.72 -8.98
CA TYR A 72 14.37 -19.14 -8.85
C TYR A 72 14.65 -19.69 -7.44
N GLY A 73 15.46 -18.99 -6.65
CA GLY A 73 15.69 -19.27 -5.24
C GLY A 73 14.61 -18.72 -4.30
N CYS A 74 13.41 -18.43 -4.82
CA CYS A 74 12.31 -17.87 -4.05
C CYS A 74 11.95 -18.74 -2.84
N ARG A 75 11.52 -18.06 -1.78
CA ARG A 75 11.29 -18.68 -0.47
C ARG A 75 10.18 -19.71 -0.49
N GLY A 76 10.32 -20.73 0.32
CA GLY A 76 9.34 -21.80 0.48
C GLY A 76 8.36 -21.58 1.63
N SER A 77 7.52 -22.59 1.87
CA SER A 77 6.49 -22.58 2.92
C SER A 77 7.05 -22.36 4.33
N THR A 78 8.24 -22.87 4.63
CA THR A 78 8.90 -22.68 5.92
C THR A 78 9.19 -21.22 6.25
N PHE A 79 9.38 -20.39 5.23
CA PHE A 79 9.55 -18.96 5.40
C PHE A 79 8.21 -18.21 5.40
N PHE A 80 7.22 -18.73 4.66
CA PHE A 80 5.91 -18.10 4.52
C PHE A 80 5.14 -18.02 5.85
N PHE A 81 5.09 -19.11 6.61
CA PHE A 81 4.31 -19.17 7.84
C PHE A 81 4.79 -18.22 8.96
N PRO A 82 6.08 -18.02 9.20
CA PRO A 82 6.54 -17.01 10.16
C PRO A 82 6.08 -15.58 9.84
N LEU A 83 5.85 -15.26 8.56
CA LEU A 83 5.37 -13.95 8.12
C LEU A 83 3.88 -13.72 8.36
N LEU A 84 3.13 -14.77 8.71
CA LEU A 84 1.71 -14.68 9.08
C LEU A 84 1.50 -14.26 10.53
N LYS A 85 2.56 -13.98 11.28
CA LYS A 85 2.44 -13.47 12.65
C LYS A 85 1.97 -12.02 12.64
N PRO A 86 1.13 -11.61 13.62
CA PRO A 86 0.70 -10.22 13.70
C PRO A 86 1.89 -9.28 13.88
N PHE A 87 1.89 -8.19 13.10
CA PHE A 87 2.93 -7.17 13.14
C PHE A 87 2.84 -6.24 14.34
N PHE A 88 1.65 -6.05 14.84
CA PHE A 88 1.37 -5.04 15.83
C PHE A 88 0.76 -5.66 17.06
N ARG A 89 1.36 -5.39 18.22
CA ARG A 89 0.65 -5.33 19.46
C ARG A 89 0.39 -3.85 19.72
N VAL A 90 -0.86 -3.47 19.70
CA VAL A 90 -1.25 -2.15 20.14
C VAL A 90 -1.48 -2.25 21.65
N GLU A 91 -0.46 -1.92 22.40
CA GLU A 91 -0.54 -1.83 23.87
C GLU A 91 -0.95 -0.41 24.25
N GLY A 92 -1.87 -0.27 25.18
CA GLY A 92 -2.22 1.04 25.78
C GLY A 92 -3.20 1.90 24.99
N LEU A 93 -3.88 1.38 23.95
CA LEU A 93 -5.02 2.10 23.39
C LEU A 93 -6.15 2.14 24.43
N SER A 94 -6.64 3.34 24.71
CA SER A 94 -7.84 3.53 25.50
C SER A 94 -9.02 2.79 24.86
N GLN A 95 -9.86 2.15 25.68
CA GLN A 95 -11.08 1.49 25.19
C GLN A 95 -12.09 2.51 24.61
N ASP A 96 -11.91 3.78 24.88
CA ASP A 96 -12.77 4.88 24.40
C ASP A 96 -12.32 5.43 23.03
N LEU A 97 -11.30 4.85 22.39
CA LEU A 97 -10.78 5.30 21.12
C LEU A 97 -11.75 4.94 19.97
N ASN A 98 -12.37 5.96 19.37
CA ASN A 98 -13.24 5.77 18.21
C ASN A 98 -12.39 5.83 16.91
N LEU A 99 -11.94 4.67 16.45
CA LEU A 99 -11.19 4.55 15.21
C LEU A 99 -12.13 4.33 14.02
N ARG A 100 -11.91 5.11 12.95
CA ARG A 100 -12.61 4.96 11.68
C ARG A 100 -11.62 4.94 10.54
N VAL A 101 -11.83 4.05 9.58
CA VAL A 101 -11.03 3.97 8.36
C VAL A 101 -11.94 4.27 7.17
N HIS A 102 -11.56 5.27 6.40
CA HIS A 102 -12.30 5.71 5.21
C HIS A 102 -11.46 5.49 3.95
N ASN A 103 -12.11 5.10 2.87
CA ASN A 103 -11.52 5.02 1.54
C ASN A 103 -12.24 6.00 0.62
N SER A 104 -11.73 7.22 0.54
CA SER A 104 -12.31 8.32 -0.24
C SER A 104 -11.20 9.19 -0.85
N PRO A 105 -11.49 9.96 -1.91
CA PRO A 105 -10.57 10.98 -2.39
C PRO A 105 -10.24 12.00 -1.30
N ALA A 106 -9.01 12.51 -1.27
CA ALA A 106 -8.57 13.45 -0.24
C ALA A 106 -9.29 14.80 -0.31
N ASP A 107 -9.67 15.23 -1.50
CA ASP A 107 -10.48 16.44 -1.74
C ASP A 107 -11.96 16.32 -1.31
N GLN A 108 -12.36 15.12 -0.86
CA GLN A 108 -13.68 14.84 -0.30
C GLN A 108 -13.62 14.53 1.20
N ALA A 109 -12.56 14.91 1.87
CA ALA A 109 -12.45 14.78 3.32
C ALA A 109 -13.68 15.40 4.01
N SER A 110 -14.18 14.76 5.05
CA SER A 110 -15.39 15.17 5.77
C SER A 110 -15.22 15.01 7.28
N GLY A 111 -16.01 15.77 8.03
CA GLY A 111 -15.89 15.86 9.49
C GLY A 111 -14.95 16.97 9.90
N VAL A 112 -14.90 17.24 11.21
CA VAL A 112 -13.99 18.23 11.81
C VAL A 112 -12.84 17.51 12.47
N ALA A 113 -11.61 17.95 12.23
CA ALA A 113 -10.41 17.43 12.86
C ALA A 113 -9.49 18.58 13.29
N ASP A 114 -8.95 18.48 14.49
CA ASP A 114 -8.00 19.47 15.03
C ASP A 114 -6.61 19.34 14.37
N ILE A 115 -6.26 18.14 13.91
CA ILE A 115 -4.97 17.84 13.30
C ILE A 115 -5.16 16.95 12.09
N PHE A 116 -4.61 17.37 10.94
CA PHE A 116 -4.38 16.51 9.78
C PHE A 116 -2.90 16.18 9.66
N ILE A 117 -2.59 14.88 9.55
CA ILE A 117 -1.23 14.39 9.28
C ILE A 117 -1.28 13.66 7.94
N THR A 118 -0.53 14.14 6.97
CA THR A 118 -0.57 13.63 5.61
C THR A 118 0.81 13.24 5.09
N ASP A 119 0.85 12.11 4.39
CA ASP A 119 1.99 11.63 3.61
C ASP A 119 1.50 11.42 2.16
N PRO A 120 1.48 12.48 1.34
CA PRO A 120 0.96 12.43 -0.01
C PRO A 120 1.90 11.70 -0.96
N PRO A 121 1.43 11.31 -2.16
CA PRO A 121 2.32 10.80 -3.20
C PRO A 121 3.37 11.84 -3.57
N TYR A 122 4.59 11.38 -3.87
CA TYR A 122 5.74 12.23 -4.21
C TYR A 122 5.79 12.54 -5.72
N GLY A 123 4.73 13.13 -6.24
CA GLY A 123 4.62 13.42 -7.66
C GLY A 123 4.56 12.15 -8.50
N ASP A 124 5.34 12.11 -9.57
CA ASP A 124 5.44 10.99 -10.50
C ASP A 124 6.43 9.89 -10.06
N ALA A 125 7.13 10.10 -8.93
CA ALA A 125 8.21 9.21 -8.47
C ALA A 125 7.74 7.78 -8.21
N VAL A 126 6.48 7.60 -7.75
CA VAL A 126 5.92 6.29 -7.40
C VAL A 126 4.47 6.16 -7.85
N LYS A 127 4.20 5.14 -8.64
CA LYS A 127 2.83 4.78 -9.06
C LYS A 127 2.19 3.84 -8.05
N TYR A 128 1.78 4.38 -6.92
CA TYR A 128 1.19 3.63 -5.81
C TYR A 128 -0.02 2.80 -6.24
N GLU A 129 -0.84 3.32 -7.12
CA GLU A 129 -2.02 2.64 -7.65
C GLU A 129 -1.66 1.38 -8.45
N GLU A 130 -0.48 1.33 -9.06
CA GLU A 130 -0.02 0.14 -9.77
C GLU A 130 0.54 -0.93 -8.81
N ILE A 131 1.25 -0.51 -7.78
CA ILE A 131 1.78 -1.39 -6.74
C ILE A 131 0.65 -2.05 -5.96
N LEU A 132 -0.37 -1.28 -5.61
CA LEU A 132 -1.53 -1.77 -4.85
C LEU A 132 -2.31 -2.86 -5.57
N GLU A 133 -2.37 -2.85 -6.91
CA GLU A 133 -3.07 -3.88 -7.68
C GLU A 133 -2.55 -5.30 -7.39
N PHE A 134 -1.27 -5.47 -7.14
CA PHE A 134 -0.69 -6.76 -6.76
C PHE A 134 -1.32 -7.30 -5.48
N PHE A 135 -1.50 -6.45 -4.46
CA PHE A 135 -2.08 -6.83 -3.18
C PHE A 135 -3.60 -6.97 -3.26
N ILE A 136 -4.26 -6.04 -3.92
CA ILE A 136 -5.72 -6.03 -4.10
C ILE A 136 -6.20 -7.29 -4.82
N ALA A 137 -5.42 -7.82 -5.77
CA ALA A 137 -5.76 -9.05 -6.48
C ALA A 137 -6.01 -10.25 -5.54
N TRP A 138 -5.41 -10.29 -4.36
CA TRP A 138 -5.60 -11.35 -3.37
C TRP A 138 -6.83 -11.17 -2.49
N LEU A 139 -7.35 -9.95 -2.37
CA LEU A 139 -8.48 -9.63 -1.50
C LEU A 139 -9.78 -9.36 -2.26
N ARG A 140 -9.70 -8.92 -3.50
CA ARG A 140 -10.84 -8.44 -4.31
C ARG A 140 -12.05 -9.37 -4.33
N LYS A 141 -11.84 -10.69 -4.45
CA LYS A 141 -12.93 -11.67 -4.53
C LYS A 141 -13.49 -12.10 -3.17
N ASN A 142 -12.78 -11.83 -2.12
CA ASN A 142 -13.17 -12.20 -0.76
C ASN A 142 -12.49 -11.22 0.21
N PRO A 143 -12.95 -9.95 0.25
CA PRO A 143 -12.37 -8.95 1.12
C PRO A 143 -12.62 -9.27 2.60
N PRO A 144 -11.87 -8.65 3.53
CA PRO A 144 -12.19 -8.66 4.94
C PRO A 144 -13.61 -8.16 5.20
N ALA A 145 -14.30 -8.77 6.15
CA ALA A 145 -15.74 -8.51 6.40
C ALA A 145 -15.98 -7.02 6.73
N GLU A 146 -15.14 -6.41 7.52
CA GLU A 146 -15.21 -5.00 7.91
C GLU A 146 -15.10 -4.04 6.72
N PHE A 147 -14.48 -4.49 5.63
CA PHE A 147 -14.20 -3.69 4.42
C PHE A 147 -14.92 -4.26 3.18
N ALA A 148 -15.90 -5.13 3.37
CA ALA A 148 -16.60 -5.79 2.26
C ALA A 148 -17.30 -4.80 1.31
N ASN A 149 -17.73 -3.66 1.85
CA ASN A 149 -18.42 -2.59 1.10
C ASN A 149 -17.45 -1.65 0.36
N TRP A 150 -16.15 -1.81 0.52
CA TRP A 150 -15.18 -0.99 -0.20
C TRP A 150 -15.06 -1.43 -1.66
N THR A 151 -14.72 -0.48 -2.52
CA THR A 151 -14.33 -0.78 -3.89
C THR A 151 -12.90 -1.31 -3.92
N TRP A 152 -12.77 -2.60 -4.21
CA TRP A 152 -11.48 -3.31 -4.23
C TRP A 152 -10.84 -3.23 -5.62
N ASP A 153 -10.46 -2.04 -6.02
CA ASP A 153 -9.61 -1.74 -7.17
C ASP A 153 -8.51 -0.75 -6.74
N SER A 154 -7.60 -0.43 -7.63
CA SER A 154 -6.54 0.54 -7.33
C SER A 154 -7.04 2.00 -7.31
N ARG A 155 -8.28 2.25 -7.68
CA ARG A 155 -8.89 3.57 -7.76
C ARG A 155 -7.99 4.62 -8.43
N ARG A 156 -7.39 4.24 -9.53
CA ARG A 156 -6.47 5.11 -10.28
C ARG A 156 -7.08 6.46 -10.64
N GLU A 157 -8.40 6.50 -10.85
CA GLU A 157 -9.14 7.73 -11.16
C GLU A 157 -9.26 8.66 -9.96
N LEU A 158 -9.24 8.11 -8.74
CA LEU A 158 -9.37 8.86 -7.49
C LEU A 158 -8.02 9.19 -6.85
N ALA A 159 -6.94 8.60 -7.31
CA ALA A 159 -5.60 8.88 -6.81
C ALA A 159 -5.17 10.29 -7.24
N VAL A 160 -4.53 11.00 -6.32
CA VAL A 160 -3.76 12.19 -6.68
C VAL A 160 -2.62 11.74 -7.58
N LYS A 161 -2.66 12.13 -8.84
CA LYS A 161 -1.72 11.69 -9.87
C LYS A 161 -1.57 12.78 -10.93
N GLY A 162 -0.75 12.51 -11.90
CA GLY A 162 -0.43 13.44 -12.99
C GLY A 162 0.96 14.00 -12.78
N GLU A 163 1.41 14.72 -13.75
CA GLU A 163 2.70 15.40 -13.77
C GLU A 163 2.46 16.89 -13.62
N ASP A 164 3.39 17.59 -13.01
CA ASP A 164 3.43 19.04 -12.91
C ASP A 164 2.13 19.70 -12.42
N HIS A 165 1.42 20.36 -13.32
CA HIS A 165 0.29 21.24 -13.01
C HIS A 165 -0.93 20.48 -12.44
N ASP A 166 -1.29 19.33 -13.00
CA ASP A 166 -2.48 18.58 -12.59
C ASP A 166 -2.27 17.95 -11.20
N PHE A 167 -1.06 17.49 -10.93
CA PHE A 167 -0.68 17.02 -9.60
C PHE A 167 -0.83 18.14 -8.57
N ARG A 168 -0.28 19.32 -8.85
CA ARG A 168 -0.37 20.48 -7.96
C ARG A 168 -1.81 20.90 -7.68
N LEU A 169 -2.65 20.99 -8.72
CA LEU A 169 -4.08 21.32 -8.54
C LEU A 169 -4.80 20.31 -7.63
N SER A 170 -4.55 19.03 -7.82
CA SER A 170 -5.16 17.98 -7.00
C SER A 170 -4.71 18.07 -5.54
N MET A 171 -3.43 18.35 -5.31
CA MET A 171 -2.88 18.51 -3.96
C MET A 171 -3.45 19.75 -3.27
N VAL A 172 -3.50 20.89 -3.97
CA VAL A 172 -4.09 22.13 -3.44
C VAL A 172 -5.57 21.95 -3.10
N ALA A 173 -6.33 21.23 -3.95
CA ALA A 173 -7.73 20.93 -3.66
C ALA A 173 -7.89 20.10 -2.39
N ALA A 174 -7.06 19.05 -2.21
CA ALA A 174 -7.06 18.23 -1.01
C ALA A 174 -6.75 19.05 0.26
N TYR A 175 -5.72 19.89 0.23
CA TYR A 175 -5.34 20.70 1.41
C TYR A 175 -6.34 21.80 1.73
N LYS A 176 -6.92 22.45 0.73
CA LYS A 176 -8.01 23.38 0.96
C LYS A 176 -9.19 22.69 1.65
N ARG A 177 -9.54 21.50 1.17
CA ARG A 177 -10.63 20.73 1.77
C ARG A 177 -10.32 20.34 3.23
N MET A 178 -9.11 19.93 3.53
CA MET A 178 -8.70 19.66 4.91
C MET A 178 -8.76 20.92 5.77
N ALA A 179 -8.31 22.07 5.26
CA ALA A 179 -8.41 23.36 5.96
C ALA A 179 -9.86 23.74 6.27
N GLU A 180 -10.80 23.52 5.34
CA GLU A 180 -12.24 23.73 5.58
C GLU A 180 -12.82 22.80 6.67
N CYS A 181 -12.17 21.68 6.93
CA CYS A 181 -12.54 20.69 7.94
C CYS A 181 -11.82 20.93 9.28
N MET A 182 -11.12 22.04 9.46
CA MET A 182 -10.39 22.38 10.70
C MET A 182 -10.98 23.60 11.39
N PRO A 183 -10.88 23.69 12.73
CA PRO A 183 -11.06 24.93 13.45
C PRO A 183 -9.91 25.90 13.19
N ASP A 184 -10.09 27.18 13.53
CA ASP A 184 -9.09 28.26 13.31
C ASP A 184 -7.72 27.98 13.96
N ASN A 185 -7.67 27.17 15.02
CA ASN A 185 -6.47 26.72 15.70
C ASN A 185 -6.00 25.31 15.30
N GLY A 186 -6.57 24.75 14.24
CA GLY A 186 -6.19 23.45 13.73
C GLY A 186 -4.79 23.43 13.09
N LEU A 187 -4.21 22.25 12.93
CA LEU A 187 -2.85 22.08 12.41
C LEU A 187 -2.83 21.07 11.26
N GLN A 188 -2.19 21.44 10.16
CA GLN A 188 -1.81 20.50 9.09
C GLN A 188 -0.32 20.18 9.16
N ILE A 189 0.00 18.89 9.21
CA ILE A 189 1.37 18.37 9.15
C ILE A 189 1.53 17.62 7.83
N LEU A 190 2.41 18.12 6.98
CA LEU A 190 2.70 17.57 5.66
C LEU A 190 4.08 16.91 5.66
N MET A 191 4.12 15.62 5.38
CA MET A 191 5.36 14.89 5.13
C MET A 191 5.56 14.76 3.63
N PHE A 192 6.38 15.63 3.04
CA PHE A 192 6.62 15.66 1.61
C PHE A 192 8.08 15.86 1.31
N THR A 193 8.59 15.15 0.31
CA THR A 193 9.93 15.35 -0.23
C THR A 193 9.92 15.08 -1.73
N HIS A 194 10.69 15.86 -2.48
CA HIS A 194 10.89 15.66 -3.90
C HIS A 194 12.31 16.05 -4.31
N GLN A 195 12.82 15.44 -5.39
CA GLN A 195 14.17 15.75 -5.90
C GLN A 195 14.23 17.14 -6.58
N ASP A 196 13.11 17.57 -7.18
CA ASP A 196 12.97 18.90 -7.75
C ASP A 196 12.51 19.89 -6.66
N GLY A 197 13.39 20.88 -6.36
CA GLY A 197 13.12 21.92 -5.39
C GLY A 197 11.93 22.82 -5.76
N ASN A 198 11.62 22.97 -7.05
CA ASN A 198 10.45 23.76 -7.48
C ASN A 198 9.14 23.11 -7.03
N ILE A 199 9.04 21.79 -7.13
CA ILE A 199 7.85 21.05 -6.66
C ILE A 199 7.68 21.21 -5.15
N CYS A 200 8.78 21.18 -4.39
CA CYS A 200 8.72 21.45 -2.95
C CYS A 200 8.29 22.89 -2.64
N ALA A 201 8.77 23.86 -3.40
CA ALA A 201 8.39 25.26 -3.24
C ALA A 201 6.91 25.53 -3.61
N ASP A 202 6.41 24.86 -4.62
CA ASP A 202 5.00 24.97 -5.04
C ASP A 202 4.02 24.34 -4.04
N MET A 203 4.50 23.47 -3.16
CA MET A 203 3.70 22.80 -2.13
C MET A 203 3.72 23.56 -0.78
N ALA A 204 4.63 24.51 -0.61
CA ALA A 204 4.74 25.34 0.59
C ALA A 204 3.86 26.59 0.52
#